data_01336b0fbba247858a65e6ec86a265f3
#
_entry.id   01336b0fbba247858a65e6ec86a265f3
#
_cell.length_a   1.000
_cell.length_b   1.000
_cell.length_c   1.000
_cell.angle_alpha   90.00
_cell.angle_beta   90.00
_cell.angle_gamma   90.00
#
_symmetry.space_group_name_H-M   'P 1'
#
loop_
_entity.id
_entity.type
_entity.pdbx_description
1 polymer ?
#
loop_
_entity_poly.entity_id
_entity_poly.type
_entity_poly.pdbx_seq_one_letter_code
_entity_poly.pdbx_strand_id
1 'polypeptide(L)'
;MSYRNEYPRGKELLPMGGISTRIPIMAPRLAAIVPAYNEVGRIGQVVDVLCQVDELDELIVVDDGSTDGTGDEAIQASCGDPRLHILRLSVNQGKGQALLTAWEATQAPFLLMLDADLMHLKPYHVRELIEPVLTGKADMTIGLFYRGDWRTDLSHWATPWLTGQRCLRAELLNRISKEAAQGYGFETALTVAAGKNGWRVQRVALKGVSHPPGHLPRGGWHGVGLKIKMYSEIYKAWVMTSGWQDLARRTFRRAG
;
A
#
# COMPACT_ATOMS: atom_id res chain seq x y z
N MET A 1 16.42 23.73 -3.96
CA MET A 1 15.82 23.90 -5.30
C MET A 1 14.53 23.09 -5.32
N SER A 2 13.41 23.79 -5.39
CA SER A 2 12.07 23.21 -5.30
C SER A 2 11.64 22.76 -6.69
N TYR A 3 11.48 21.46 -6.92
CA TYR A 3 10.83 20.94 -8.12
C TYR A 3 9.32 21.01 -7.92
N ARG A 4 8.68 22.06 -8.43
CA ARG A 4 7.25 22.03 -8.72
C ARG A 4 7.08 21.28 -10.03
N ASN A 5 6.54 20.07 -9.97
CA ASN A 5 6.01 19.40 -11.14
C ASN A 5 4.68 20.08 -11.50
N GLU A 6 4.70 20.90 -12.53
CA GLU A 6 3.50 21.44 -13.16
C GLU A 6 2.89 20.34 -14.03
N TYR A 7 1.77 19.77 -13.59
CA TYR A 7 0.89 19.02 -14.48
C TYR A 7 0.35 19.98 -15.55
N PRO A 8 0.35 19.65 -16.84
CA PRO A 8 -0.19 20.50 -17.86
C PRO A 8 -1.70 20.68 -17.67
N ARG A 9 -2.10 21.88 -17.28
CA ARG A 9 -3.50 22.30 -17.33
C ARG A 9 -3.98 22.21 -18.76
N GLY A 10 -5.16 21.62 -18.97
CA GLY A 10 -5.76 21.30 -20.23
C GLY A 10 -5.66 22.42 -21.27
N LYS A 11 -5.30 22.04 -22.50
CA LYS A 11 -5.40 22.90 -23.67
C LYS A 11 -6.85 23.32 -23.89
N GLU A 12 -7.10 24.64 -23.88
CA GLU A 12 -8.35 25.21 -24.40
C GLU A 12 -8.46 24.86 -25.89
N LEU A 13 -9.47 24.07 -26.21
CA LEU A 13 -9.94 23.90 -27.57
C LEU A 13 -11.00 24.96 -27.84
N LEU A 14 -10.79 25.78 -28.88
CA LEU A 14 -11.70 26.80 -29.36
C LEU A 14 -13.08 26.21 -29.76
N PRO A 15 -14.17 26.97 -29.68
CA PRO A 15 -15.52 26.45 -29.75
C PRO A 15 -15.94 26.19 -31.19
N MET A 16 -16.15 24.94 -31.55
CA MET A 16 -17.05 24.54 -32.62
C MET A 16 -18.35 24.08 -31.96
N GLY A 17 -19.47 24.70 -32.36
CA GLY A 17 -20.78 24.54 -31.74
C GLY A 17 -21.23 23.06 -31.63
N GLY A 18 -21.29 22.57 -30.44
CA GLY A 18 -21.77 21.25 -30.05
C GLY A 18 -21.86 21.21 -28.56
N ILE A 19 -22.95 20.71 -28.03
CA ILE A 19 -23.24 20.54 -26.59
C ILE A 19 -22.04 19.89 -25.91
N SER A 20 -21.20 20.72 -25.25
CA SER A 20 -20.10 20.22 -24.44
C SER A 20 -20.68 19.67 -23.13
N THR A 21 -21.05 18.41 -23.13
CA THR A 21 -21.18 17.65 -21.87
C THR A 21 -19.76 17.48 -21.31
N ARG A 22 -19.29 18.47 -20.56
CA ARG A 22 -18.18 18.28 -19.65
C ARG A 22 -18.66 17.24 -18.63
N ILE A 23 -18.28 15.99 -18.82
CA ILE A 23 -18.34 15.00 -17.76
C ILE A 23 -17.40 15.58 -16.69
N PRO A 24 -17.89 15.92 -15.49
CA PRO A 24 -16.99 16.37 -14.44
C PRO A 24 -16.03 15.22 -14.18
N ILE A 25 -14.73 15.43 -14.38
CA ILE A 25 -13.70 14.51 -13.92
C ILE A 25 -13.84 14.53 -12.39
N MET A 26 -14.59 13.58 -11.85
CA MET A 26 -14.71 13.46 -10.41
C MET A 26 -13.32 13.13 -9.85
N ALA A 27 -12.92 13.83 -8.79
CA ALA A 27 -11.70 13.49 -8.09
C ALA A 27 -11.72 11.99 -7.74
N PRO A 28 -10.59 11.28 -7.85
CA PRO A 28 -10.54 9.84 -7.57
C PRO A 28 -11.00 9.59 -6.14
N ARG A 29 -11.85 8.57 -5.95
CA ARG A 29 -12.35 8.19 -4.63
C ARG A 29 -11.44 7.19 -3.95
N LEU A 30 -10.83 6.28 -4.71
CA LEU A 30 -9.99 5.21 -4.21
C LEU A 30 -8.73 5.06 -5.09
N ALA A 31 -7.57 5.24 -4.48
CA ALA A 31 -6.28 4.98 -5.10
C ALA A 31 -5.65 3.71 -4.54
N ALA A 32 -5.16 2.83 -5.42
CA ALA A 32 -4.28 1.75 -5.04
C ALA A 32 -2.82 2.20 -5.15
N ILE A 33 -2.02 1.90 -4.13
CA ILE A 33 -0.60 2.24 -4.04
C ILE A 33 0.21 0.96 -3.94
N VAL A 34 1.17 0.80 -4.86
CA VAL A 34 2.06 -0.36 -4.93
C VAL A 34 3.52 0.14 -4.92
N PRO A 35 4.20 0.16 -3.77
CA PRO A 35 5.63 0.44 -3.73
C PRO A 35 6.40 -0.77 -4.23
N ALA A 36 7.38 -0.56 -5.10
CA ALA A 36 8.17 -1.62 -5.71
C ALA A 36 9.65 -1.26 -5.78
N TYR A 37 10.52 -2.22 -5.48
CA TYR A 37 11.96 -2.11 -5.66
C TYR A 37 12.56 -3.44 -6.08
N ASN A 38 13.01 -3.54 -7.34
CA ASN A 38 13.55 -4.76 -7.94
C ASN A 38 12.56 -5.95 -7.84
N GLU A 39 11.34 -5.75 -8.35
CA GLU A 39 10.23 -6.70 -8.32
C GLU A 39 9.84 -7.20 -9.73
N VAL A 40 10.78 -7.14 -10.71
CA VAL A 40 10.57 -7.71 -12.05
C VAL A 40 10.21 -9.20 -11.95
N GLY A 41 9.24 -9.63 -12.78
CA GLY A 41 8.67 -10.98 -12.77
C GLY A 41 7.56 -11.19 -11.72
N ARG A 42 7.20 -10.16 -10.95
CA ARG A 42 6.16 -10.24 -9.90
C ARG A 42 5.15 -9.12 -9.97
N ILE A 43 5.64 -7.88 -10.13
CA ILE A 43 4.79 -6.69 -10.11
C ILE A 43 3.69 -6.74 -11.18
N GLY A 44 3.99 -7.33 -12.34
CA GLY A 44 3.04 -7.47 -13.44
C GLY A 44 1.76 -8.18 -13.02
N GLN A 45 1.87 -9.25 -12.21
CA GLN A 45 0.70 -9.98 -11.72
C GLN A 45 -0.18 -9.15 -10.78
N VAL A 46 0.42 -8.30 -9.96
CA VAL A 46 -0.32 -7.42 -9.05
C VAL A 46 -1.04 -6.33 -9.83
N VAL A 47 -0.35 -5.69 -10.78
CA VAL A 47 -0.93 -4.64 -11.63
C VAL A 47 -2.07 -5.18 -12.49
N ASP A 48 -1.90 -6.35 -13.13
CA ASP A 48 -2.95 -7.00 -13.93
C ASP A 48 -4.23 -7.22 -13.10
N VAL A 49 -4.08 -7.70 -11.86
CA VAL A 49 -5.23 -7.89 -10.96
C VAL A 49 -5.89 -6.56 -10.59
N LEU A 50 -5.10 -5.51 -10.32
CA LEU A 50 -5.64 -4.20 -9.96
C LEU A 50 -6.40 -3.55 -11.13
N CYS A 51 -5.95 -3.73 -12.37
CA CYS A 51 -6.64 -3.27 -13.57
C CYS A 51 -8.03 -3.91 -13.75
N GLN A 52 -8.27 -5.09 -13.17
CA GLN A 52 -9.56 -5.80 -13.20
C GLN A 52 -10.52 -5.38 -12.07
N VAL A 53 -10.15 -4.40 -11.25
CA VAL A 53 -10.98 -3.90 -10.13
C VAL A 53 -11.55 -2.54 -10.51
N ASP A 54 -12.82 -2.52 -10.89
CA ASP A 54 -13.50 -1.31 -11.38
C ASP A 54 -13.72 -0.25 -10.28
N GLU A 55 -13.69 -0.66 -9.02
CA GLU A 55 -13.85 0.23 -7.87
C GLU A 55 -12.63 1.13 -7.62
N LEU A 56 -11.48 0.84 -8.26
CA LEU A 56 -10.28 1.66 -8.21
C LEU A 56 -10.36 2.77 -9.26
N ASP A 57 -10.18 4.00 -8.83
CA ASP A 57 -10.14 5.17 -9.71
C ASP A 57 -8.71 5.52 -10.14
N GLU A 58 -7.71 5.09 -9.35
CA GLU A 58 -6.30 5.43 -9.56
C GLU A 58 -5.41 4.27 -9.13
N LEU A 59 -4.40 3.95 -9.94
CA LEU A 59 -3.37 2.95 -9.66
C LEU A 59 -2.02 3.65 -9.66
N ILE A 60 -1.35 3.71 -8.50
CA ILE A 60 -0.05 4.37 -8.36
C ILE A 60 1.00 3.33 -8.03
N VAL A 61 1.89 3.06 -8.97
CA VAL A 61 3.09 2.25 -8.72
C VAL A 61 4.25 3.21 -8.45
N VAL A 62 4.91 3.04 -7.31
CA VAL A 62 6.13 3.78 -6.99
C VAL A 62 7.32 2.86 -7.19
N ASP A 63 8.04 3.08 -8.27
CA ASP A 63 9.31 2.42 -8.55
C ASP A 63 10.42 3.13 -7.76
N ASP A 64 10.81 2.52 -6.64
CA ASP A 64 11.75 3.08 -5.67
C ASP A 64 13.22 2.91 -6.11
N GLY A 65 13.52 3.38 -7.32
CA GLY A 65 14.87 3.34 -7.88
C GLY A 65 15.30 1.94 -8.34
N SER A 66 14.42 1.14 -8.92
CA SER A 66 14.75 -0.17 -9.46
C SER A 66 15.73 -0.09 -10.63
N THR A 67 16.53 -1.15 -10.79
CA THR A 67 17.50 -1.31 -11.87
C THR A 67 17.22 -2.51 -12.78
N ASP A 68 16.12 -3.22 -12.52
CA ASP A 68 15.80 -4.50 -13.17
C ASP A 68 14.66 -4.42 -14.20
N GLY A 69 14.04 -3.25 -14.39
CA GLY A 69 12.92 -3.08 -15.31
C GLY A 69 11.53 -3.20 -14.64
N THR A 70 11.46 -3.19 -13.31
CA THR A 70 10.21 -3.27 -12.54
C THR A 70 9.13 -2.30 -13.02
N GLY A 71 9.47 -1.01 -13.19
CA GLY A 71 8.52 0.00 -13.64
C GLY A 71 8.02 -0.22 -15.07
N ASP A 72 8.85 -0.77 -15.95
CA ASP A 72 8.47 -1.08 -17.33
C ASP A 72 7.54 -2.29 -17.40
N GLU A 73 7.78 -3.32 -16.56
CA GLU A 73 6.87 -4.45 -16.42
C GLU A 73 5.48 -4.00 -15.93
N ALA A 74 5.41 -3.09 -14.96
CA ALA A 74 4.14 -2.54 -14.47
C ALA A 74 3.35 -1.84 -15.60
N ILE A 75 4.02 -1.06 -16.45
CA ILE A 75 3.41 -0.42 -17.61
C ILE A 75 2.89 -1.46 -18.60
N GLN A 76 3.69 -2.49 -18.91
CA GLN A 76 3.28 -3.53 -19.84
C GLN A 76 2.05 -4.31 -19.31
N ALA A 77 2.05 -4.66 -18.05
CA ALA A 77 0.97 -5.41 -17.42
C ALA A 77 -0.37 -4.64 -17.36
N SER A 78 -0.31 -3.31 -17.33
CA SER A 78 -1.53 -2.49 -17.33
C SER A 78 -2.26 -2.48 -18.67
N CYS A 79 -1.63 -2.93 -19.75
CA CYS A 79 -2.20 -2.91 -21.11
C CYS A 79 -2.76 -1.53 -21.52
N GLY A 80 -2.17 -0.46 -21.01
CA GLY A 80 -2.59 0.92 -21.32
C GLY A 80 -3.77 1.42 -20.47
N ASP A 81 -4.05 0.82 -19.33
CA ASP A 81 -5.07 1.31 -18.39
C ASP A 81 -4.78 2.77 -18.00
N PRO A 82 -5.70 3.72 -18.31
CA PRO A 82 -5.46 5.15 -18.07
C PRO A 82 -5.40 5.51 -16.58
N ARG A 83 -5.81 4.61 -15.69
CA ARG A 83 -5.73 4.81 -14.23
C ARG A 83 -4.31 4.61 -13.68
N LEU A 84 -3.40 3.97 -14.46
CA LEU A 84 -2.05 3.69 -14.00
C LEU A 84 -1.15 4.92 -14.09
N HIS A 85 -0.52 5.24 -12.97
CA HIS A 85 0.53 6.24 -12.84
C HIS A 85 1.79 5.58 -12.27
N ILE A 86 2.94 5.78 -12.95
CA ILE A 86 4.23 5.29 -12.46
C ILE A 86 5.04 6.48 -11.94
N LEU A 87 5.37 6.44 -10.65
CA LEU A 87 6.27 7.40 -10.01
C LEU A 87 7.65 6.74 -9.88
N ARG A 88 8.65 7.23 -10.62
CA ARG A 88 10.01 6.68 -10.56
C ARG A 88 10.89 7.55 -9.69
N LEU A 89 11.45 6.96 -8.63
CA LEU A 89 12.44 7.61 -7.79
C LEU A 89 13.84 7.35 -8.36
N SER A 90 14.73 8.33 -8.25
CA SER A 90 16.08 8.21 -8.79
C SER A 90 16.99 7.26 -7.99
N VAL A 91 16.66 7.04 -6.72
CA VAL A 91 17.38 6.16 -5.80
C VAL A 91 16.40 5.50 -4.84
N ASN A 92 16.76 4.32 -4.33
CA ASN A 92 15.99 3.64 -3.32
C ASN A 92 15.94 4.45 -2.02
N GLN A 93 14.74 4.82 -1.59
CA GLN A 93 14.47 5.57 -0.36
C GLN A 93 13.74 4.72 0.69
N GLY A 94 13.35 3.51 0.31
CA GLY A 94 12.64 2.55 1.16
C GLY A 94 11.12 2.67 1.09
N LYS A 95 10.46 1.55 1.41
CA LYS A 95 9.01 1.36 1.26
C LYS A 95 8.17 2.48 1.89
N GLY A 96 8.53 2.91 3.11
CA GLY A 96 7.78 3.97 3.80
C GLY A 96 7.82 5.29 3.03
N GLN A 97 8.97 5.68 2.48
CA GLN A 97 9.09 6.89 1.67
C GLN A 97 8.33 6.75 0.34
N ALA A 98 8.38 5.58 -0.29
CA ALA A 98 7.61 5.32 -1.51
C ALA A 98 6.09 5.46 -1.26
N LEU A 99 5.58 4.93 -0.14
CA LEU A 99 4.18 5.09 0.25
C LEU A 99 3.81 6.55 0.52
N LEU A 100 4.67 7.33 1.18
CA LEU A 100 4.46 8.77 1.40
C LEU A 100 4.45 9.54 0.09
N THR A 101 5.36 9.23 -0.83
CA THR A 101 5.41 9.84 -2.16
C THR A 101 4.12 9.61 -2.94
N ALA A 102 3.59 8.38 -2.93
CA ALA A 102 2.32 8.08 -3.57
C ALA A 102 1.14 8.81 -2.91
N TRP A 103 1.10 8.85 -1.59
CA TRP A 103 0.05 9.58 -0.87
C TRP A 103 0.06 11.08 -1.19
N GLU A 104 1.24 11.70 -1.28
CA GLU A 104 1.39 13.11 -1.65
C GLU A 104 1.00 13.37 -3.13
N ALA A 105 1.01 12.36 -3.98
CA ALA A 105 0.66 12.46 -5.39
C ALA A 105 -0.83 12.30 -5.68
N THR A 106 -1.63 11.77 -4.77
CA THR A 106 -3.08 11.57 -4.93
C THR A 106 -3.90 12.47 -4.02
N GLN A 107 -5.15 12.72 -4.42
CA GLN A 107 -6.16 13.37 -3.59
C GLN A 107 -7.28 12.40 -3.18
N ALA A 108 -7.12 11.12 -3.45
CA ALA A 108 -8.12 10.10 -3.12
C ALA A 108 -8.36 10.03 -1.60
N PRO A 109 -9.61 10.10 -1.14
CA PRO A 109 -9.94 10.00 0.28
C PRO A 109 -9.76 8.59 0.84
N PHE A 110 -9.63 7.58 -0.01
CA PHE A 110 -9.38 6.20 0.37
C PHE A 110 -8.14 5.67 -0.33
N LEU A 111 -7.31 4.93 0.41
CA LEU A 111 -6.08 4.35 -0.10
C LEU A 111 -6.06 2.85 0.16
N LEU A 112 -5.77 2.10 -0.89
CA LEU A 112 -5.43 0.68 -0.83
C LEU A 112 -3.92 0.55 -0.99
N MET A 113 -3.24 -0.09 -0.06
CA MET A 113 -1.80 -0.37 -0.11
C MET A 113 -1.60 -1.86 -0.30
N LEU A 114 -0.79 -2.24 -1.29
CA LEU A 114 -0.45 -3.64 -1.57
C LEU A 114 1.04 -3.76 -1.87
N ASP A 115 1.64 -4.90 -1.49
CA ASP A 115 3.01 -5.23 -1.85
C ASP A 115 3.10 -5.66 -3.32
N ALA A 116 4.22 -5.37 -3.97
CA ALA A 116 4.46 -5.64 -5.39
C ALA A 116 4.74 -7.13 -5.71
N ASP A 117 5.00 -7.95 -4.69
CA ASP A 117 5.40 -9.35 -4.81
C ASP A 117 4.30 -10.36 -4.42
N LEU A 118 3.05 -9.92 -4.35
CA LEU A 118 1.93 -10.79 -3.98
C LEU A 118 1.68 -11.88 -5.02
N MET A 119 1.70 -13.13 -4.55
CA MET A 119 1.36 -14.29 -5.37
C MET A 119 -0.10 -14.70 -5.15
N HIS A 120 -0.75 -15.12 -6.25
CA HIS A 120 -2.14 -15.62 -6.24
C HIS A 120 -3.18 -14.58 -5.77
N LEU A 121 -2.84 -13.30 -5.83
CA LEU A 121 -3.82 -12.23 -5.66
C LEU A 121 -4.94 -12.39 -6.71
N LYS A 122 -6.17 -12.04 -6.35
CA LYS A 122 -7.33 -12.06 -7.23
C LYS A 122 -8.18 -10.81 -6.99
N PRO A 123 -8.97 -10.34 -7.97
CA PRO A 123 -9.79 -9.14 -7.82
C PRO A 123 -10.75 -9.19 -6.60
N TYR A 124 -11.27 -10.35 -6.25
CA TYR A 124 -12.15 -10.48 -5.09
C TYR A 124 -11.43 -10.23 -3.76
N HIS A 125 -10.13 -10.58 -3.63
CA HIS A 125 -9.34 -10.24 -2.43
C HIS A 125 -9.22 -8.73 -2.25
N VAL A 126 -9.04 -8.02 -3.37
CA VAL A 126 -9.00 -6.55 -3.35
C VAL A 126 -10.34 -5.98 -2.91
N ARG A 127 -11.45 -6.50 -3.46
CA ARG A 127 -12.80 -6.08 -3.06
C ARG A 127 -13.09 -6.35 -1.58
N GLU A 128 -12.67 -7.49 -1.05
CA GLU A 128 -12.81 -7.80 0.39
C GLU A 128 -12.03 -6.81 1.28
N LEU A 129 -10.87 -6.30 0.81
CA LEU A 129 -10.10 -5.30 1.54
C LEU A 129 -10.76 -3.90 1.50
N ILE A 130 -11.30 -3.48 0.36
CA ILE A 130 -11.79 -2.12 0.19
C ILE A 130 -13.23 -1.93 0.69
N GLU A 131 -14.11 -2.94 0.53
CA GLU A 131 -15.53 -2.82 0.85
C GLU A 131 -15.82 -2.30 2.27
N PRO A 132 -15.20 -2.84 3.34
CA PRO A 132 -15.54 -2.39 4.69
C PRO A 132 -15.19 -0.91 4.95
N VAL A 133 -14.14 -0.41 4.28
CA VAL A 133 -13.72 0.99 4.41
C VAL A 133 -14.62 1.90 3.59
N LEU A 134 -14.91 1.54 2.33
CA LEU A 134 -15.77 2.32 1.44
C LEU A 134 -17.21 2.42 1.97
N THR A 135 -17.71 1.36 2.62
CA THR A 135 -19.06 1.34 3.23
C THR A 135 -19.10 1.95 4.64
N GLY A 136 -17.95 2.41 5.16
CA GLY A 136 -17.87 3.00 6.50
C GLY A 136 -18.03 1.99 7.65
N LYS A 137 -17.97 0.68 7.39
CA LYS A 137 -17.98 -0.37 8.43
C LYS A 137 -16.67 -0.38 9.22
N ALA A 138 -15.55 -0.06 8.56
CA ALA A 138 -14.23 0.04 9.15
C ALA A 138 -13.55 1.37 8.77
N ASP A 139 -12.60 1.81 9.59
CA ASP A 139 -11.74 2.95 9.28
C ASP A 139 -10.46 2.48 8.57
N MET A 140 -10.06 1.23 8.86
CA MET A 140 -8.94 0.55 8.20
C MET A 140 -9.21 -0.96 8.12
N THR A 141 -8.82 -1.59 7.00
CA THR A 141 -8.71 -3.05 6.90
C THR A 141 -7.26 -3.48 6.88
N ILE A 142 -7.01 -4.72 7.33
CA ILE A 142 -5.69 -5.37 7.30
C ILE A 142 -5.85 -6.74 6.67
N GLY A 143 -5.16 -6.97 5.56
CA GLY A 143 -5.12 -8.27 4.89
C GLY A 143 -4.17 -9.22 5.59
N LEU A 144 -4.65 -10.40 5.95
CA LEU A 144 -3.87 -11.46 6.56
C LEU A 144 -3.82 -12.66 5.63
N PHE A 145 -2.62 -13.17 5.37
CA PHE A 145 -2.47 -14.39 4.58
C PHE A 145 -2.98 -15.60 5.36
N TYR A 146 -3.86 -16.35 4.71
CA TYR A 146 -4.43 -17.56 5.27
C TYR A 146 -4.15 -18.74 4.32
N ARG A 147 -3.22 -19.60 4.71
CA ARG A 147 -2.82 -20.77 3.92
C ARG A 147 -3.55 -22.04 4.33
N GLY A 148 -4.26 -22.04 5.45
CA GLY A 148 -4.88 -23.24 6.02
C GLY A 148 -3.90 -24.18 6.72
N ASP A 149 -2.62 -23.80 6.85
CA ASP A 149 -1.62 -24.52 7.61
C ASP A 149 -1.34 -23.75 8.92
N TRP A 150 -1.76 -24.34 10.03
CA TRP A 150 -1.67 -23.73 11.37
C TRP A 150 -0.26 -23.32 11.79
N ARG A 151 0.79 -23.96 11.25
CA ARG A 151 2.20 -23.66 11.57
C ARG A 151 2.69 -22.37 10.91
N THR A 152 2.25 -22.08 9.69
CA THR A 152 2.57 -20.84 8.97
C THR A 152 1.63 -19.71 9.38
N ASP A 153 0.38 -20.01 9.67
CA ASP A 153 -0.62 -19.06 10.11
C ASP A 153 -0.32 -18.48 11.49
N LEU A 154 0.37 -19.26 12.38
CA LEU A 154 0.72 -18.81 13.72
C LEU A 154 1.73 -17.64 13.71
N SER A 155 2.68 -17.61 12.77
CA SER A 155 3.64 -16.50 12.64
C SER A 155 2.95 -15.22 12.13
N HIS A 156 2.00 -15.34 11.21
CA HIS A 156 1.18 -14.23 10.75
C HIS A 156 0.12 -13.82 11.78
N TRP A 157 -0.36 -14.74 12.59
CA TRP A 157 -1.23 -14.44 13.72
C TRP A 157 -0.48 -13.71 14.85
N ALA A 158 0.79 -14.02 15.06
CA ALA A 158 1.64 -13.36 16.07
C ALA A 158 2.09 -11.95 15.66
N THR A 159 2.17 -11.65 14.35
CA THR A 159 2.61 -10.34 13.85
C THR A 159 1.69 -9.74 12.76
N PRO A 160 0.37 -9.67 12.99
CA PRO A 160 -0.59 -9.18 11.98
C PRO A 160 -0.38 -7.70 11.62
N TRP A 161 0.37 -6.98 12.43
CA TRP A 161 0.68 -5.55 12.24
C TRP A 161 1.78 -5.27 11.22
N LEU A 162 2.50 -6.30 10.74
CA LEU A 162 3.59 -6.15 9.77
C LEU A 162 3.15 -6.35 8.32
N THR A 163 1.86 -6.63 8.07
CA THR A 163 1.36 -6.80 6.71
C THR A 163 1.21 -5.46 6.01
N GLY A 164 1.67 -5.40 4.75
CA GLY A 164 1.55 -4.23 3.87
C GLY A 164 0.18 -4.09 3.21
N GLN A 165 -0.67 -5.14 3.24
CA GLN A 165 -1.97 -5.16 2.59
C GLN A 165 -3.00 -4.46 3.46
N ARG A 166 -3.36 -3.21 3.14
CA ARG A 166 -4.27 -2.39 3.93
C ARG A 166 -5.13 -1.50 3.05
N CYS A 167 -6.38 -1.30 3.44
CA CYS A 167 -7.17 -0.20 2.93
C CYS A 167 -7.54 0.72 4.10
N LEU A 168 -7.50 2.04 3.89
CA LEU A 168 -7.79 3.03 4.94
C LEU A 168 -8.25 4.36 4.36
N ARG A 169 -8.81 5.20 5.21
CA ARG A 169 -9.07 6.60 4.87
C ARG A 169 -7.77 7.37 4.85
N ALA A 170 -7.51 8.14 3.78
CA ALA A 170 -6.27 8.89 3.61
C ALA A 170 -6.01 9.88 4.75
N GLU A 171 -7.07 10.48 5.32
CA GLU A 171 -6.96 11.40 6.45
C GLU A 171 -6.28 10.81 7.70
N LEU A 172 -6.33 9.46 7.85
CA LEU A 172 -5.72 8.77 8.97
C LEU A 172 -4.18 8.84 8.93
N LEU A 173 -3.60 9.02 7.75
CA LEU A 173 -2.16 9.20 7.58
C LEU A 173 -1.65 10.49 8.25
N ASN A 174 -2.50 11.51 8.39
CA ASN A 174 -2.16 12.73 9.13
C ASN A 174 -1.96 12.48 10.65
N ARG A 175 -2.32 11.30 11.15
CA ARG A 175 -2.16 10.91 12.56
C ARG A 175 -0.86 10.17 12.85
N ILE A 176 -0.04 9.90 11.82
CA ILE A 176 1.28 9.32 11.98
C ILE A 176 2.36 10.37 11.70
N SER A 177 3.45 10.34 12.46
CA SER A 177 4.57 11.23 12.16
C SER A 177 5.34 10.71 10.94
N LYS A 178 5.84 11.63 10.11
CA LYS A 178 6.62 11.27 8.92
C LYS A 178 7.88 10.46 9.30
N GLU A 179 8.49 10.76 10.44
CA GLU A 179 9.67 10.07 10.95
C GLU A 179 9.35 8.61 11.34
N ALA A 180 8.17 8.39 11.95
CA ALA A 180 7.71 7.04 12.31
C ALA A 180 7.29 6.22 11.07
N ALA A 181 6.92 6.89 9.98
CA ALA A 181 6.47 6.27 8.73
C ALA A 181 7.63 5.83 7.82
N GLN A 182 8.87 6.22 8.10
CA GLN A 182 10.01 5.86 7.26
C GLN A 182 10.37 4.37 7.33
N GLY A 183 10.79 3.81 6.21
CA GLY A 183 11.24 2.43 6.11
C GLY A 183 10.13 1.40 6.41
N TYR A 184 10.46 0.35 7.13
CA TYR A 184 9.52 -0.70 7.57
C TYR A 184 8.65 -0.29 8.78
N GLY A 185 8.84 0.92 9.29
CA GLY A 185 8.06 1.45 10.40
C GLY A 185 6.63 1.85 10.03
N PHE A 186 6.33 2.03 8.74
CA PHE A 186 5.05 2.56 8.26
C PHE A 186 3.85 1.75 8.76
N GLU A 187 3.88 0.43 8.55
CA GLU A 187 2.80 -0.47 8.96
C GLU A 187 2.62 -0.50 10.48
N THR A 188 3.75 -0.46 11.19
CA THR A 188 3.76 -0.40 12.66
C THR A 188 3.19 0.91 13.15
N ALA A 189 3.59 2.05 12.56
CA ALA A 189 3.10 3.37 12.90
C ALA A 189 1.58 3.48 12.70
N LEU A 190 1.06 2.96 11.56
CA LEU A 190 -0.38 2.87 11.31
C LEU A 190 -1.12 2.05 12.37
N THR A 191 -0.59 0.88 12.71
CA THR A 191 -1.22 0.00 13.70
C THR A 191 -1.25 0.65 15.08
N VAL A 192 -0.17 1.30 15.49
CA VAL A 192 -0.09 2.03 16.75
C VAL A 192 -1.06 3.22 16.75
N ALA A 193 -1.10 4.00 15.66
CA ALA A 193 -2.02 5.12 15.53
C ALA A 193 -3.48 4.66 15.58
N ALA A 194 -3.81 3.52 14.95
CA ALA A 194 -5.14 2.92 15.00
C ALA A 194 -5.56 2.62 16.44
N GLY A 195 -4.68 1.97 17.22
CA GLY A 195 -4.94 1.68 18.63
C GLY A 195 -5.12 2.94 19.49
N LYS A 196 -4.24 3.95 19.32
CA LYS A 196 -4.29 5.20 20.08
C LYS A 196 -5.55 6.02 19.78
N ASN A 197 -5.98 6.06 18.54
CA ASN A 197 -7.10 6.89 18.12
C ASN A 197 -8.45 6.12 18.09
N GLY A 198 -8.46 4.83 18.49
CA GLY A 198 -9.67 4.02 18.56
C GLY A 198 -10.31 3.72 17.19
N TRP A 199 -9.49 3.57 16.13
CA TRP A 199 -9.98 3.24 14.79
C TRP A 199 -10.63 1.87 14.76
N ARG A 200 -11.68 1.74 13.98
CA ARG A 200 -12.31 0.45 13.71
C ARG A 200 -11.48 -0.30 12.69
N VAL A 201 -10.66 -1.24 13.16
CA VAL A 201 -9.79 -2.06 12.30
C VAL A 201 -10.43 -3.41 12.06
N GLN A 202 -10.68 -3.76 10.79
CA GLN A 202 -11.20 -5.07 10.39
C GLN A 202 -10.08 -5.90 9.76
N ARG A 203 -10.01 -7.17 10.13
CA ARG A 203 -9.10 -8.14 9.51
C ARG A 203 -9.80 -8.85 8.38
N VAL A 204 -9.09 -9.01 7.25
CA VAL A 204 -9.56 -9.69 6.06
C VAL A 204 -8.64 -10.87 5.76
N ALA A 205 -9.19 -12.07 5.64
CA ALA A 205 -8.41 -13.27 5.33
C ALA A 205 -8.18 -13.38 3.82
N LEU A 206 -6.96 -13.16 3.37
CA LEU A 206 -6.54 -13.32 1.97
C LEU A 206 -6.20 -14.79 1.71
N LYS A 207 -7.23 -15.59 1.40
CA LYS A 207 -7.11 -17.04 1.25
C LYS A 207 -6.29 -17.41 0.01
N GLY A 208 -5.20 -18.15 0.21
CA GLY A 208 -4.32 -18.59 -0.87
C GLY A 208 -3.32 -17.54 -1.38
N VAL A 209 -3.44 -16.27 -0.95
CA VAL A 209 -2.44 -15.25 -1.24
C VAL A 209 -1.20 -15.50 -0.40
N SER A 210 -0.03 -15.26 -0.99
CA SER A 210 1.25 -15.46 -0.32
C SER A 210 2.32 -14.52 -0.88
N HIS A 211 3.44 -14.42 -0.16
CA HIS A 211 4.69 -13.94 -0.73
C HIS A 211 5.50 -15.08 -1.33
N PRO A 212 6.43 -14.80 -2.25
CA PRO A 212 7.40 -15.79 -2.71
C PRO A 212 8.13 -16.43 -1.52
N PRO A 213 8.37 -17.75 -1.54
CA PRO A 213 9.11 -18.41 -0.47
C PRO A 213 10.51 -17.80 -0.38
N GLY A 214 10.76 -17.14 0.76
CA GLY A 214 12.05 -16.66 1.19
C GLY A 214 12.93 -16.01 0.13
N HIS A 215 12.85 -14.71 -0.07
CA HIS A 215 14.03 -13.99 -0.48
C HIS A 215 15.01 -13.99 0.71
N LEU A 216 15.72 -15.12 0.88
CA LEU A 216 17.05 -15.04 1.45
C LEU A 216 17.84 -14.20 0.45
N PRO A 217 18.35 -13.00 0.84
CA PRO A 217 19.22 -12.24 -0.02
C PRO A 217 20.33 -13.19 -0.46
N ARG A 218 20.56 -13.31 -1.77
CA ARG A 218 21.68 -14.06 -2.29
C ARG A 218 22.98 -13.46 -1.74
N GLY A 219 23.48 -14.02 -0.62
CA GLY A 219 24.66 -13.54 0.08
C GLY A 219 24.44 -13.52 1.60
N GLY A 220 24.74 -14.62 2.29
CA GLY A 220 24.46 -14.95 3.70
C GLY A 220 24.47 -13.80 4.72
N TRP A 221 25.48 -12.94 4.77
CA TRP A 221 25.63 -11.87 5.76
C TRP A 221 24.75 -10.63 5.46
N HIS A 222 24.46 -10.32 4.20
CA HIS A 222 23.62 -9.18 3.83
C HIS A 222 22.16 -9.37 4.27
N GLY A 223 21.65 -10.62 4.28
CA GLY A 223 20.30 -10.92 4.75
C GLY A 223 20.09 -10.72 6.24
N VAL A 224 21.12 -10.97 7.03
CA VAL A 224 21.08 -10.72 8.48
C VAL A 224 21.08 -9.21 8.75
N GLY A 225 21.91 -8.44 8.05
CA GLY A 225 21.93 -6.98 8.17
C GLY A 225 20.59 -6.32 7.82
N LEU A 226 19.93 -6.78 6.73
CA LEU A 226 18.60 -6.31 6.35
C LEU A 226 17.54 -6.63 7.42
N LYS A 227 17.55 -7.84 7.99
CA LYS A 227 16.64 -8.20 9.08
C LYS A 227 16.89 -7.35 10.33
N ILE A 228 18.16 -7.14 10.70
CA ILE A 228 18.53 -6.28 11.85
C ILE A 228 18.04 -4.85 11.58
N LYS A 229 18.25 -4.31 10.39
CA LYS A 229 17.75 -2.99 10.00
C LYS A 229 16.21 -2.93 10.09
N MET A 230 15.50 -3.90 9.53
CA MET A 230 14.05 -4.01 9.63
C MET A 230 13.56 -4.02 11.08
N TYR A 231 14.13 -4.89 11.93
CA TYR A 231 13.75 -4.94 13.35
C TYR A 231 14.11 -3.67 14.11
N SER A 232 15.23 -3.00 13.76
CA SER A 232 15.60 -1.73 14.38
C SER A 232 14.63 -0.61 14.00
N GLU A 233 14.14 -0.58 12.76
CA GLU A 233 13.15 0.40 12.32
C GLU A 233 11.78 0.15 12.95
N ILE A 234 11.35 -1.11 13.04
CA ILE A 234 10.15 -1.51 13.79
C ILE A 234 10.26 -1.08 15.24
N TYR A 235 11.41 -1.33 15.89
CA TYR A 235 11.66 -0.94 17.27
C TYR A 235 11.65 0.59 17.45
N LYS A 236 12.29 1.34 16.54
CA LYS A 236 12.25 2.81 16.56
C LYS A 236 10.82 3.33 16.42
N ALA A 237 10.06 2.83 15.44
CA ALA A 237 8.66 3.21 15.26
C ALA A 237 7.84 2.90 16.52
N TRP A 238 8.11 1.77 17.16
CA TRP A 238 7.48 1.37 18.41
C TRP A 238 7.82 2.30 19.59
N VAL A 239 9.10 2.64 19.77
CA VAL A 239 9.55 3.57 20.82
C VAL A 239 8.97 4.96 20.60
N MET A 240 8.97 5.47 19.35
CA MET A 240 8.44 6.80 18.99
C MET A 240 6.92 6.91 19.18
N THR A 241 6.19 5.81 19.10
CA THR A 241 4.73 5.79 19.21
C THR A 241 4.22 5.38 20.59
N SER A 242 5.08 5.00 21.54
CA SER A 242 4.87 4.64 22.96
C SER A 242 3.73 3.64 23.27
N GLY A 243 4.12 2.52 23.88
CA GLY A 243 3.30 1.71 24.80
C GLY A 243 2.51 0.56 24.22
N TRP A 244 3.14 -0.61 24.12
CA TRP A 244 2.58 -1.91 23.68
C TRP A 244 1.38 -2.42 24.49
N GLN A 245 1.34 -2.17 25.77
CA GLN A 245 0.35 -2.81 26.67
C GLN A 245 -1.09 -2.31 26.44
N ASP A 246 -1.25 -1.06 26.00
CA ASP A 246 -2.56 -0.50 25.67
C ASP A 246 -3.05 -0.92 24.27
N LEU A 247 -2.12 -1.14 23.33
CA LEU A 247 -2.44 -1.47 21.96
C LEU A 247 -3.04 -2.86 21.84
N ALA A 248 -2.38 -3.87 22.44
CA ALA A 248 -2.84 -5.25 22.40
C ALA A 248 -4.23 -5.39 23.03
N ARG A 249 -4.49 -4.70 24.15
CA ARG A 249 -5.77 -4.80 24.85
C ARG A 249 -6.94 -4.15 24.10
N ARG A 250 -6.72 -3.06 23.35
CA ARG A 250 -7.80 -2.30 22.68
C ARG A 250 -8.07 -2.78 21.25
N THR A 251 -7.04 -3.12 20.49
CA THR A 251 -7.18 -3.59 19.10
C THR A 251 -7.76 -5.00 19.05
N PHE A 252 -7.53 -5.83 20.08
CA PHE A 252 -7.99 -7.22 20.13
C PHE A 252 -9.34 -7.44 20.83
N ARG A 253 -9.86 -6.46 21.57
CA ARG A 253 -11.11 -6.58 22.32
C ARG A 253 -12.40 -6.36 21.51
N ARG A 254 -12.33 -5.90 20.26
CA ARG A 254 -13.52 -5.54 19.46
C ARG A 254 -13.73 -6.39 18.21
N ALA A 255 -13.15 -7.56 18.14
CA ALA A 255 -13.37 -8.55 17.08
C ALA A 255 -14.04 -9.81 17.66
N GLY A 256 -15.06 -9.62 18.50
CA GLY A 256 -15.98 -10.63 18.98
C GLY A 256 -17.39 -10.28 18.52
#